data_19d4b5160db1f8a2b7b164ea7c4c5997
#
_entry.id   19d4b5160db1f8a2b7b164ea7c4c5997
#
_cell.length_a   1.000
_cell.length_b   1.000
_cell.length_c   1.000
_cell.angle_alpha   90.00
_cell.angle_beta   90.00
_cell.angle_gamma   90.00
#
_symmetry.space_group_name_H-M   'P 1'
#
loop_
_entity.id
_entity.type
_entity.pdbx_description
1 polymer ?
#
loop_
_entity_poly.entity_id
_entity_poly.type
_entity_poly.pdbx_seq_one_letter_code
_entity_poly.pdbx_strand_id
1 'polypeptide(L)'
;MTNHQSQGLSWFQIFRLGIVQLGIGGMVVITTSTLNRVMVVELLLPAAVPGLLVMAHYLVQMLRPRMGHGVDKGRKATPWIMGGLLILATGSIVSSFSIIPMFENKLGGLLIATVGFLLIGIGVSAAGTSLLTFLAKNVDEEKRAASAGVLWIMMIAGFAITAMITGSLLDPFTPARLFIVCSSVTFFLLGLALVAVWGLENRLVQKTLKASRHKKIVSGGFLGAISAIWEEKETRLFTLFVFASMFAFSMQDLILEPFAGS
;
A
#
# COMPACT_ATOMS: atom_id res chain seq x y z
N MET A 1 35.63 -24.94 -2.03
CA MET A 1 34.27 -24.63 -1.56
C MET A 1 34.26 -23.17 -1.16
N THR A 2 33.97 -22.27 -2.09
CA THR A 2 33.88 -20.81 -1.84
C THR A 2 32.57 -20.52 -1.16
N ASN A 3 32.66 -20.10 0.07
CA ASN A 3 31.51 -19.69 0.90
C ASN A 3 30.87 -18.44 0.27
N HIS A 4 29.89 -18.61 -0.60
CA HIS A 4 29.03 -17.56 -1.11
C HIS A 4 28.18 -17.06 0.07
N GLN A 5 28.73 -16.16 0.87
CA GLN A 5 27.94 -15.38 1.81
C GLN A 5 26.90 -14.61 0.98
N SER A 6 25.64 -15.00 1.11
CA SER A 6 24.50 -14.31 0.47
C SER A 6 24.57 -12.82 0.81
N GLN A 7 24.82 -12.00 -0.21
CA GLN A 7 24.98 -10.53 -0.04
C GLN A 7 23.64 -9.81 0.13
N GLY A 8 22.52 -10.51 -0.08
CA GLY A 8 21.16 -9.99 -0.05
C GLY A 8 20.51 -9.96 1.34
N LEU A 9 19.25 -9.54 1.37
CA LEU A 9 18.40 -9.55 2.57
C LEU A 9 18.26 -10.97 3.12
N SER A 10 18.37 -11.09 4.45
CA SER A 10 18.05 -12.33 5.15
C SER A 10 16.53 -12.55 5.21
N TRP A 11 16.09 -13.79 5.40
CA TRP A 11 14.66 -14.12 5.57
C TRP A 11 13.99 -13.35 6.73
N PHE A 12 14.71 -13.10 7.79
CA PHE A 12 14.22 -12.28 8.91
C PHE A 12 13.95 -10.83 8.48
N GLN A 13 14.82 -10.25 7.63
CA GLN A 13 14.62 -8.90 7.10
C GLN A 13 13.46 -8.86 6.09
N ILE A 14 13.30 -9.90 5.28
CA ILE A 14 12.16 -10.05 4.36
C ILE A 14 10.85 -10.13 5.16
N PHE A 15 10.83 -10.91 6.24
CA PHE A 15 9.67 -10.98 7.14
C PHE A 15 9.34 -9.62 7.77
N ARG A 16 10.34 -8.85 8.19
CA ARG A 16 10.14 -7.47 8.68
C ARG A 16 9.51 -6.56 7.62
N LEU A 17 9.95 -6.66 6.37
CA LEU A 17 9.30 -5.95 5.25
C LEU A 17 7.86 -6.45 5.04
N GLY A 18 7.61 -7.73 5.22
CA GLY A 18 6.27 -8.31 5.23
C GLY A 18 5.36 -7.71 6.30
N ILE A 19 5.88 -7.45 7.52
CA ILE A 19 5.12 -6.75 8.58
C ILE A 19 4.73 -5.33 8.14
N VAL A 20 5.60 -4.62 7.42
CA VAL A 20 5.25 -3.31 6.86
C VAL A 20 4.10 -3.45 5.85
N GLN A 21 4.17 -4.45 4.99
CA GLN A 21 3.12 -4.72 4.00
C GLN A 21 1.79 -5.13 4.66
N LEU A 22 1.84 -5.90 5.75
CA LEU A 22 0.69 -6.22 6.60
C LEU A 22 0.05 -4.95 7.16
N GLY A 23 0.85 -4.01 7.67
CA GLY A 23 0.38 -2.73 8.17
C GLY A 23 -0.28 -1.88 7.08
N ILE A 24 0.32 -1.81 5.89
CA ILE A 24 -0.27 -1.13 4.73
C ILE A 24 -1.62 -1.76 4.39
N GLY A 25 -1.68 -3.09 4.27
CA GLY A 25 -2.91 -3.81 3.97
C GLY A 25 -4.00 -3.54 5.02
N GLY A 26 -3.68 -3.71 6.29
CA GLY A 26 -4.62 -3.47 7.38
C GLY A 26 -5.19 -2.05 7.40
N MET A 27 -4.37 -1.01 7.17
CA MET A 27 -4.86 0.36 7.08
C MET A 27 -5.75 0.61 5.85
N VAL A 28 -5.47 -0.04 4.73
CA VAL A 28 -6.28 0.08 3.50
C VAL A 28 -7.64 -0.58 3.67
N VAL A 29 -7.72 -1.76 4.29
CA VAL A 29 -8.99 -2.48 4.43
C VAL A 29 -9.99 -1.75 5.33
N ILE A 30 -9.54 -0.94 6.29
CA ILE A 30 -10.42 -0.08 7.08
C ILE A 30 -11.28 0.81 6.17
N THR A 31 -10.70 1.39 5.13
CA THR A 31 -11.41 2.28 4.22
C THR A 31 -12.16 1.55 3.11
N THR A 32 -11.57 0.54 2.52
CA THR A 32 -12.17 -0.17 1.38
C THR A 32 -13.27 -1.14 1.78
N SER A 33 -13.24 -1.67 3.00
CA SER A 33 -14.25 -2.61 3.51
C SER A 33 -15.08 -1.99 4.65
N THR A 34 -14.46 -1.64 5.78
CA THR A 34 -15.21 -1.20 6.97
C THR A 34 -15.99 0.09 6.72
N LEU A 35 -15.35 1.14 6.17
CA LEU A 35 -16.04 2.40 5.89
C LEU A 35 -17.03 2.27 4.73
N ASN A 36 -16.73 1.45 3.72
CA ASN A 36 -17.64 1.15 2.64
C ASN A 36 -18.95 0.57 3.17
N ARG A 37 -18.86 -0.48 4.00
CA ARG A 37 -20.02 -1.09 4.65
C ARG A 37 -20.81 -0.06 5.47
N VAL A 38 -20.15 0.74 6.30
CA VAL A 38 -20.82 1.74 7.13
C VAL A 38 -21.53 2.80 6.30
N MET A 39 -20.93 3.27 5.22
CA MET A 39 -21.57 4.25 4.30
C MET A 39 -22.82 3.68 3.65
N VAL A 40 -22.83 2.40 3.27
CA VAL A 40 -23.98 1.76 2.61
C VAL A 40 -25.04 1.33 3.63
N VAL A 41 -24.65 0.71 4.72
CA VAL A 41 -25.59 0.08 5.67
C VAL A 41 -26.12 1.09 6.69
N GLU A 42 -25.25 1.88 7.32
CA GLU A 42 -25.64 2.75 8.42
C GLU A 42 -26.06 4.15 7.94
N LEU A 43 -25.41 4.69 6.92
CA LEU A 43 -25.72 6.00 6.34
C LEU A 43 -26.72 5.92 5.17
N LEU A 44 -27.04 4.71 4.73
CA LEU A 44 -27.96 4.45 3.61
C LEU A 44 -27.56 5.23 2.33
N LEU A 45 -26.24 5.33 2.08
CA LEU A 45 -25.73 5.93 0.87
C LEU A 45 -25.79 4.93 -0.29
N PRO A 46 -26.08 5.36 -1.53
CA PRO A 46 -25.91 4.51 -2.70
C PRO A 46 -24.50 3.93 -2.78
N ALA A 47 -24.35 2.65 -3.09
CA ALA A 47 -23.04 1.96 -3.16
C ALA A 47 -22.07 2.63 -4.16
N ALA A 48 -22.57 3.39 -5.13
CA ALA A 48 -21.75 4.19 -6.03
C ALA A 48 -20.92 5.27 -5.30
N VAL A 49 -21.40 5.78 -4.16
CA VAL A 49 -20.70 6.86 -3.42
C VAL A 49 -19.38 6.36 -2.81
N PRO A 50 -19.34 5.33 -1.95
CA PRO A 50 -18.08 4.79 -1.49
C PRO A 50 -17.25 4.21 -2.64
N GLY A 51 -17.87 3.65 -3.68
CA GLY A 51 -17.15 3.20 -4.89
C GLY A 51 -16.38 4.33 -5.57
N LEU A 52 -16.94 5.53 -5.68
CA LEU A 52 -16.25 6.72 -6.20
C LEU A 52 -15.07 7.16 -5.32
N LEU A 53 -15.19 7.05 -4.00
CA LEU A 53 -14.09 7.34 -3.08
C LEU A 53 -12.94 6.34 -3.26
N VAL A 54 -13.26 5.05 -3.37
CA VAL A 54 -12.27 4.00 -3.66
C VAL A 54 -11.65 4.21 -5.04
N MET A 55 -12.42 4.59 -6.04
CA MET A 55 -11.90 4.95 -7.36
C MET A 55 -10.90 6.13 -7.28
N ALA A 56 -11.23 7.18 -6.54
CA ALA A 56 -10.34 8.32 -6.33
C ALA A 56 -9.01 7.90 -5.67
N HIS A 57 -9.06 7.02 -4.68
CA HIS A 57 -7.90 6.41 -4.06
C HIS A 57 -7.02 5.67 -5.10
N TYR A 58 -7.62 4.86 -5.99
CA TYR A 58 -6.88 4.14 -7.03
C TYR A 58 -6.34 5.06 -8.12
N LEU A 59 -7.05 6.14 -8.49
CA LEU A 59 -6.57 7.13 -9.45
C LEU A 59 -5.27 7.79 -8.97
N VAL A 60 -5.18 8.12 -7.69
CA VAL A 60 -3.93 8.65 -7.11
C VAL A 60 -2.79 7.62 -7.19
N GLN A 61 -3.09 6.33 -7.11
CA GLN A 61 -2.07 5.29 -7.24
C GLN A 61 -1.44 5.20 -8.64
N MET A 62 -2.02 5.81 -9.67
CA MET A 62 -1.36 5.97 -10.97
C MET A 62 -0.06 6.80 -10.89
N LEU A 63 0.17 7.52 -9.79
CA LEU A 63 1.44 8.21 -9.51
C LEU A 63 2.57 7.29 -9.02
N ARG A 64 2.30 6.00 -8.78
CA ARG A 64 3.31 5.02 -8.32
C ARG A 64 4.60 4.98 -9.15
N PRO A 65 4.57 5.01 -10.50
CA PRO A 65 5.79 4.97 -11.30
C PRO A 65 6.70 6.18 -11.04
N ARG A 66 6.10 7.35 -10.80
CA ARG A 66 6.85 8.59 -10.49
C ARG A 66 7.52 8.51 -9.11
N MET A 67 6.85 7.91 -8.12
CA MET A 67 7.40 7.73 -6.78
C MET A 67 8.53 6.70 -6.77
N GLY A 68 8.39 5.58 -7.51
CA GLY A 68 9.44 4.58 -7.70
C GLY A 68 10.71 5.18 -8.31
N HIS A 69 10.57 6.01 -9.34
CA HIS A 69 11.70 6.71 -9.96
C HIS A 69 12.47 7.62 -8.97
N GLY A 70 11.78 8.22 -8.00
CA GLY A 70 12.42 9.02 -6.93
C GLY A 70 13.36 8.19 -6.04
N VAL A 71 12.99 6.94 -5.74
CA VAL A 71 13.82 5.99 -4.97
C VAL A 71 14.97 5.42 -5.83
N ASP A 72 14.76 5.28 -7.14
CA ASP A 72 15.77 4.75 -8.07
C ASP A 72 16.98 5.66 -8.23
N LYS A 73 16.82 6.98 -8.10
CA LYS A 73 17.92 7.96 -8.16
C LYS A 73 18.88 7.94 -6.95
N GLY A 74 18.98 6.83 -6.23
CA GLY A 74 19.93 6.65 -5.14
C GLY A 74 19.50 7.28 -3.81
N ARG A 75 18.23 7.68 -3.67
CA ARG A 75 17.66 8.12 -2.40
C ARG A 75 17.37 6.92 -1.50
N LYS A 76 17.53 7.12 -0.19
CA LYS A 76 17.17 6.10 0.80
C LYS A 76 15.67 5.76 0.68
N ALA A 77 15.33 4.47 0.70
CA ALA A 77 13.95 4.02 0.63
C ALA A 77 13.20 4.22 1.96
N THR A 78 13.89 4.08 3.09
CA THR A 78 13.30 4.18 4.43
C THR A 78 12.50 5.47 4.66
N PRO A 79 12.99 6.69 4.35
CA PRO A 79 12.21 7.92 4.54
C PRO A 79 10.92 7.94 3.71
N TRP A 80 10.94 7.39 2.50
CA TRP A 80 9.75 7.29 1.64
C TRP A 80 8.73 6.30 2.18
N ILE A 81 9.20 5.16 2.71
CA ILE A 81 8.34 4.18 3.37
C ILE A 81 7.71 4.79 4.61
N MET A 82 8.50 5.40 5.49
CA MET A 82 8.00 6.00 6.74
C MET A 82 7.06 7.18 6.47
N GLY A 83 7.42 8.08 5.57
CA GLY A 83 6.58 9.20 5.16
C GLY A 83 5.26 8.73 4.54
N GLY A 84 5.32 7.72 3.67
CA GLY A 84 4.15 7.10 3.07
C GLY A 84 3.23 6.43 4.10
N LEU A 85 3.78 5.73 5.11
CA LEU A 85 3.02 5.15 6.21
C LEU A 85 2.33 6.21 7.07
N LEU A 86 2.99 7.33 7.36
CA LEU A 86 2.41 8.44 8.10
C LEU A 86 1.25 9.08 7.33
N ILE A 87 1.42 9.33 6.03
CA ILE A 87 0.36 9.87 5.17
C ILE A 87 -0.81 8.88 5.08
N LEU A 88 -0.54 7.59 4.92
CA LEU A 88 -1.55 6.53 4.90
C LEU A 88 -2.36 6.50 6.20
N ALA A 89 -1.70 6.50 7.35
CA ALA A 89 -2.34 6.51 8.65
C ALA A 89 -3.19 7.78 8.87
N THR A 90 -2.67 8.95 8.50
CA THR A 90 -3.43 10.21 8.54
C THR A 90 -4.67 10.12 7.67
N GLY A 91 -4.56 9.60 6.46
CA GLY A 91 -5.70 9.39 5.56
C GLY A 91 -6.74 8.44 6.13
N SER A 92 -6.31 7.34 6.76
CA SER A 92 -7.21 6.37 7.42
C SER A 92 -7.97 7.01 8.59
N ILE A 93 -7.29 7.80 9.42
CA ILE A 93 -7.90 8.51 10.55
C ILE A 93 -8.89 9.59 10.06
N VAL A 94 -8.51 10.39 9.05
CA VAL A 94 -9.38 11.40 8.46
C VAL A 94 -10.62 10.79 7.84
N SER A 95 -10.47 9.68 7.10
CA SER A 95 -11.59 8.95 6.52
C SER A 95 -12.52 8.37 7.60
N SER A 96 -11.98 7.83 8.68
CA SER A 96 -12.78 7.31 9.79
C SER A 96 -13.51 8.42 10.53
N PHE A 97 -12.86 9.57 10.71
CA PHE A 97 -13.49 10.77 11.31
C PHE A 97 -14.65 11.29 10.48
N SER A 98 -14.55 11.22 9.14
CA SER A 98 -15.56 11.79 8.22
C SER A 98 -16.97 11.22 8.42
N ILE A 99 -17.07 10.00 8.97
CA ILE A 99 -18.36 9.35 9.24
C ILE A 99 -19.17 10.11 10.30
N ILE A 100 -18.52 10.72 11.29
CA ILE A 100 -19.23 11.46 12.36
C ILE A 100 -20.05 12.63 11.78
N PRO A 101 -19.44 13.62 11.08
CA PRO A 101 -20.21 14.71 10.50
C PRO A 101 -21.14 14.28 9.36
N MET A 102 -20.92 13.10 8.77
CA MET A 102 -21.75 12.59 7.67
C MET A 102 -23.19 12.27 8.10
N PHE A 103 -23.42 12.00 9.39
CA PHE A 103 -24.77 11.80 9.94
C PHE A 103 -25.58 13.11 9.98
N GLU A 104 -24.94 14.27 10.16
CA GLU A 104 -25.60 15.57 10.21
C GLU A 104 -25.57 16.25 8.82
N ASN A 105 -24.42 16.23 8.17
CA ASN A 105 -24.18 16.84 6.86
C ASN A 105 -23.43 15.88 5.95
N LYS A 106 -24.18 15.15 5.12
CA LYS A 106 -23.63 14.15 4.20
C LYS A 106 -22.57 14.75 3.27
N LEU A 107 -22.79 15.95 2.73
CA LEU A 107 -21.85 16.60 1.81
C LEU A 107 -20.55 16.99 2.52
N GLY A 108 -20.64 17.61 3.69
CA GLY A 108 -19.46 17.96 4.50
C GLY A 108 -18.63 16.74 4.86
N GLY A 109 -19.27 15.66 5.32
CA GLY A 109 -18.59 14.41 5.60
C GLY A 109 -17.95 13.77 4.38
N LEU A 110 -18.63 13.79 3.21
CA LEU A 110 -18.07 13.26 1.96
C LEU A 110 -16.84 14.04 1.48
N LEU A 111 -16.81 15.35 1.65
CA LEU A 111 -15.62 16.16 1.34
C LEU A 111 -14.42 15.76 2.21
N ILE A 112 -14.64 15.57 3.50
CA ILE A 112 -13.61 15.09 4.42
C ILE A 112 -13.16 13.68 4.03
N ALA A 113 -14.10 12.76 3.73
CA ALA A 113 -13.79 11.42 3.26
C ALA A 113 -12.93 11.43 1.99
N THR A 114 -13.27 12.31 1.03
CA THR A 114 -12.52 12.46 -0.22
C THR A 114 -11.06 12.81 0.06
N VAL A 115 -10.80 13.78 0.94
CA VAL A 115 -9.43 14.14 1.36
C VAL A 115 -8.72 12.93 1.99
N GLY A 116 -9.39 12.20 2.88
CA GLY A 116 -8.85 11.00 3.50
C GLY A 116 -8.46 9.91 2.48
N PHE A 117 -9.36 9.59 1.53
CA PHE A 117 -9.11 8.59 0.49
C PHE A 117 -7.97 9.00 -0.46
N LEU A 118 -7.84 10.28 -0.80
CA LEU A 118 -6.71 10.79 -1.58
C LEU A 118 -5.39 10.64 -0.81
N LEU A 119 -5.36 10.98 0.48
CA LEU A 119 -4.19 10.77 1.33
C LEU A 119 -3.79 9.29 1.43
N ILE A 120 -4.77 8.39 1.55
CA ILE A 120 -4.51 6.94 1.53
C ILE A 120 -3.86 6.54 0.21
N GLY A 121 -4.39 7.01 -0.93
CA GLY A 121 -3.81 6.74 -2.25
C GLY A 121 -2.36 7.20 -2.38
N ILE A 122 -2.04 8.40 -1.88
CA ILE A 122 -0.67 8.94 -1.83
C ILE A 122 0.21 8.08 -0.92
N GLY A 123 -0.26 7.78 0.28
CA GLY A 123 0.46 7.01 1.29
C GLY A 123 0.81 5.59 0.82
N VAL A 124 -0.18 4.87 0.27
CA VAL A 124 0.03 3.53 -0.32
C VAL A 124 1.00 3.59 -1.50
N SER A 125 0.89 4.60 -2.35
CA SER A 125 1.80 4.76 -3.48
C SER A 125 3.23 5.01 -3.03
N ALA A 126 3.43 5.87 -2.05
CA ALA A 126 4.77 6.18 -1.52
C ALA A 126 5.37 5.00 -0.74
N ALA A 127 4.65 4.45 0.25
CA ALA A 127 5.14 3.37 1.09
C ALA A 127 5.29 2.06 0.31
N GLY A 128 4.23 1.61 -0.39
CA GLY A 128 4.20 0.33 -1.07
C GLY A 128 5.20 0.25 -2.21
N THR A 129 5.28 1.29 -3.06
CA THR A 129 6.24 1.29 -4.18
C THR A 129 7.68 1.34 -3.68
N SER A 130 7.97 2.16 -2.66
CA SER A 130 9.31 2.24 -2.08
C SER A 130 9.73 0.94 -1.40
N LEU A 131 8.79 0.25 -0.73
CA LEU A 131 9.00 -1.05 -0.11
C LEU A 131 9.35 -2.12 -1.15
N LEU A 132 8.57 -2.22 -2.23
CA LEU A 132 8.80 -3.20 -3.31
C LEU A 132 10.10 -2.90 -4.07
N THR A 133 10.40 -1.63 -4.34
CA THR A 133 11.67 -1.21 -4.94
C THR A 133 12.85 -1.58 -4.05
N PHE A 134 12.73 -1.36 -2.74
CA PHE A 134 13.76 -1.73 -1.77
C PHE A 134 13.98 -3.25 -1.75
N LEU A 135 12.91 -4.05 -1.72
CA LEU A 135 12.98 -5.50 -1.81
C LEU A 135 13.70 -5.93 -3.10
N ALA A 136 13.25 -5.45 -4.25
CA ALA A 136 13.78 -5.84 -5.55
C ALA A 136 15.28 -5.54 -5.72
N LYS A 137 15.77 -4.45 -5.11
CA LYS A 137 17.20 -4.05 -5.17
C LYS A 137 18.10 -4.82 -4.22
N ASN A 138 17.55 -5.34 -3.12
CA ASN A 138 18.36 -5.87 -2.02
C ASN A 138 18.17 -7.37 -1.78
N VAL A 139 17.35 -8.06 -2.56
CA VAL A 139 17.15 -9.52 -2.48
C VAL A 139 17.89 -10.19 -3.60
N ASP A 140 18.55 -11.31 -3.27
CA ASP A 140 19.22 -12.18 -4.23
C ASP A 140 18.21 -12.69 -5.27
N GLU A 141 18.62 -12.86 -6.51
CA GLU A 141 17.74 -13.21 -7.63
C GLU A 141 16.94 -14.48 -7.38
N GLU A 142 17.61 -15.51 -6.84
CA GLU A 142 17.00 -16.80 -6.49
C GLU A 142 15.86 -16.71 -5.45
N LYS A 143 15.91 -15.73 -4.57
CA LYS A 143 14.92 -15.52 -3.50
C LYS A 143 13.85 -14.50 -3.84
N ARG A 144 13.98 -13.79 -4.98
CA ARG A 144 13.15 -12.63 -5.31
C ARG A 144 11.66 -12.96 -5.40
N ALA A 145 11.32 -14.03 -6.12
CA ALA A 145 9.93 -14.48 -6.27
C ALA A 145 9.32 -14.91 -4.94
N ALA A 146 10.03 -15.72 -4.15
CA ALA A 146 9.54 -16.16 -2.84
C ALA A 146 9.40 -14.99 -1.85
N SER A 147 10.32 -14.03 -1.87
CA SER A 147 10.24 -12.83 -1.04
C SER A 147 9.03 -11.96 -1.38
N ALA A 148 8.73 -11.78 -2.66
CA ALA A 148 7.53 -11.09 -3.11
C ALA A 148 6.27 -11.84 -2.63
N GLY A 149 6.25 -13.17 -2.74
CA GLY A 149 5.16 -14.00 -2.22
C GLY A 149 4.91 -13.81 -0.73
N VAL A 150 5.96 -13.75 0.10
CA VAL A 150 5.86 -13.48 1.54
C VAL A 150 5.19 -12.12 1.79
N LEU A 151 5.62 -11.06 1.10
CA LEU A 151 5.02 -9.74 1.24
C LEU A 151 3.52 -9.73 0.88
N TRP A 152 3.14 -10.42 -0.19
CA TRP A 152 1.74 -10.53 -0.62
C TRP A 152 0.89 -11.29 0.39
N ILE A 153 1.36 -12.44 0.87
CA ILE A 153 0.67 -13.23 1.89
C ILE A 153 0.47 -12.40 3.16
N MET A 154 1.49 -11.68 3.60
CA MET A 154 1.39 -10.83 4.78
C MET A 154 0.45 -9.63 4.58
N MET A 155 0.36 -9.08 3.37
CA MET A 155 -0.62 -8.05 3.04
C MET A 155 -2.06 -8.59 3.15
N ILE A 156 -2.33 -9.75 2.56
CA ILE A 156 -3.64 -10.42 2.64
C ILE A 156 -3.99 -10.78 4.08
N ALA A 157 -3.02 -11.28 4.85
CA ALA A 157 -3.21 -11.51 6.28
C ALA A 157 -3.56 -10.21 7.03
N GLY A 158 -2.92 -9.10 6.68
CA GLY A 158 -3.25 -7.78 7.20
C GLY A 158 -4.70 -7.38 6.90
N PHE A 159 -5.19 -7.61 5.68
CA PHE A 159 -6.59 -7.40 5.33
C PHE A 159 -7.53 -8.24 6.21
N ALA A 160 -7.31 -9.55 6.25
CA ALA A 160 -8.20 -10.47 6.95
C ALA A 160 -8.24 -10.21 8.47
N ILE A 161 -7.08 -10.07 9.10
CA ILE A 161 -6.96 -9.85 10.55
C ILE A 161 -7.59 -8.50 10.92
N THR A 162 -7.30 -7.43 10.16
CA THR A 162 -7.84 -6.11 10.46
C THR A 162 -9.35 -6.06 10.24
N ALA A 163 -9.88 -6.65 9.17
CA ALA A 163 -11.32 -6.71 8.93
C ALA A 163 -12.04 -7.47 10.03
N MET A 164 -11.48 -8.60 10.48
CA MET A 164 -12.04 -9.40 11.57
C MET A 164 -12.06 -8.62 12.89
N ILE A 165 -10.93 -8.00 13.27
CA ILE A 165 -10.82 -7.23 14.52
C ILE A 165 -11.74 -6.01 14.48
N THR A 166 -11.72 -5.22 13.42
CA THR A 166 -12.59 -4.03 13.32
C THR A 166 -14.05 -4.42 13.28
N GLY A 167 -14.42 -5.46 12.55
CA GLY A 167 -15.79 -5.96 12.49
C GLY A 167 -16.33 -6.39 13.87
N SER A 168 -15.54 -7.17 14.62
CA SER A 168 -15.94 -7.65 15.94
C SER A 168 -16.02 -6.53 17.00
N LEU A 169 -15.19 -5.50 16.90
CA LEU A 169 -15.15 -4.38 17.84
C LEU A 169 -16.21 -3.30 17.54
N LEU A 170 -16.86 -3.33 16.40
CA LEU A 170 -17.87 -2.35 16.00
C LEU A 170 -19.30 -2.67 16.49
N ASP A 171 -19.50 -3.77 17.15
CA ASP A 171 -20.82 -4.14 17.69
C ASP A 171 -20.93 -3.76 19.20
N PRO A 172 -21.97 -3.01 19.64
CA PRO A 172 -22.95 -2.29 18.82
C PRO A 172 -22.33 -1.07 18.09
N PHE A 173 -22.81 -0.79 16.87
CA PHE A 173 -22.31 0.32 16.06
C PHE A 173 -22.64 1.69 16.65
N THR A 174 -21.64 2.56 16.72
CA THR A 174 -21.81 4.01 16.88
C THR A 174 -20.73 4.75 16.07
N PRO A 175 -21.00 5.96 15.53
CA PRO A 175 -20.00 6.73 14.78
C PRO A 175 -18.74 7.03 15.59
N ALA A 176 -18.89 7.34 16.87
CA ALA A 176 -17.78 7.59 17.78
C ALA A 176 -16.93 6.31 18.00
N ARG A 177 -17.60 5.17 18.19
CA ARG A 177 -16.93 3.87 18.35
C ARG A 177 -16.15 3.48 17.09
N LEU A 178 -16.73 3.70 15.90
CA LEU A 178 -16.05 3.51 14.63
C LEU A 178 -14.73 4.30 14.59
N PHE A 179 -14.80 5.60 14.88
CA PHE A 179 -13.62 6.46 14.87
C PHE A 179 -12.55 5.98 15.85
N ILE A 180 -12.92 5.62 17.08
CA ILE A 180 -12.00 5.15 18.12
C ILE A 180 -11.36 3.82 17.69
N VAL A 181 -12.15 2.85 17.24
CA VAL A 181 -11.65 1.52 16.83
C VAL A 181 -10.72 1.65 15.63
N CYS A 182 -11.16 2.32 14.56
CA CYS A 182 -10.36 2.47 13.34
C CYS A 182 -9.06 3.24 13.61
N SER A 183 -9.12 4.30 14.42
CA SER A 183 -7.93 5.08 14.78
C SER A 183 -6.97 4.25 15.65
N SER A 184 -7.46 3.51 16.63
CA SER A 184 -6.63 2.66 17.50
C SER A 184 -5.91 1.58 16.69
N VAL A 185 -6.63 0.89 15.81
CA VAL A 185 -6.05 -0.13 14.92
C VAL A 185 -5.03 0.50 13.97
N THR A 186 -5.34 1.69 13.41
CA THR A 186 -4.40 2.42 12.54
C THR A 186 -3.11 2.79 13.28
N PHE A 187 -3.20 3.32 14.51
CA PHE A 187 -2.01 3.63 15.31
C PHE A 187 -1.19 2.39 15.66
N PHE A 188 -1.85 1.29 16.00
CA PHE A 188 -1.17 0.02 16.26
C PHE A 188 -0.42 -0.48 15.03
N LEU A 189 -1.07 -0.52 13.86
CA LEU A 189 -0.47 -0.97 12.60
C LEU A 189 0.66 -0.04 12.16
N LEU A 190 0.51 1.27 12.31
CA LEU A 190 1.54 2.26 12.04
C LEU A 190 2.77 2.02 12.93
N GLY A 191 2.57 1.89 14.25
CA GLY A 191 3.66 1.62 15.18
C GLY A 191 4.42 0.34 14.86
N LEU A 192 3.68 -0.74 14.57
CA LEU A 192 4.25 -2.02 14.16
C LEU A 192 5.08 -1.91 12.87
N ALA A 193 4.56 -1.21 11.85
CA ALA A 193 5.25 -1.01 10.59
C ALA A 193 6.50 -0.11 10.73
N LEU A 194 6.43 0.96 11.53
CA LEU A 194 7.57 1.84 11.78
C LEU A 194 8.69 1.11 12.51
N VAL A 195 8.37 0.31 13.52
CA VAL A 195 9.35 -0.55 14.22
C VAL A 195 9.96 -1.58 13.27
N ALA A 196 9.15 -2.17 12.41
CA ALA A 196 9.59 -3.16 11.44
C ALA A 196 10.57 -2.58 10.40
N VAL A 197 10.40 -1.33 9.97
CA VAL A 197 11.28 -0.65 9.00
C VAL A 197 12.54 -0.10 9.65
N TRP A 198 12.53 0.13 10.96
CA TRP A 198 13.62 0.81 11.66
C TRP A 198 14.96 0.08 11.49
N GLY A 199 15.99 0.81 11.04
CA GLY A 199 17.37 0.30 10.93
C GLY A 199 17.61 -0.72 9.81
N LEU A 200 16.62 -1.06 8.97
CA LEU A 200 16.78 -2.02 7.88
C LEU A 200 17.81 -1.53 6.84
N GLU A 201 17.76 -0.28 6.46
CA GLU A 201 18.61 0.27 5.40
C GLU A 201 20.05 0.57 5.88
N ASN A 202 20.23 0.96 7.12
CA ASN A 202 21.56 1.34 7.67
C ASN A 202 22.55 0.17 7.62
N ARG A 203 22.08 -1.07 7.74
CA ARG A 203 22.92 -2.27 7.67
C ARG A 203 23.31 -2.66 6.24
N LEU A 204 22.52 -2.28 5.26
CA LEU A 204 22.72 -2.61 3.85
C LEU A 204 23.53 -1.57 3.10
N VAL A 205 23.36 -0.29 3.40
CA VAL A 205 24.12 0.82 2.80
C VAL A 205 25.62 0.68 3.05
N GLN A 206 26.03 0.19 4.22
CA GLN A 206 27.45 -0.09 4.49
C GLN A 206 28.05 -1.20 3.60
N LYS A 207 27.21 -2.18 3.14
CA LYS A 207 27.66 -3.25 2.24
C LYS A 207 27.66 -2.81 0.78
N THR A 208 26.65 -2.08 0.34
CA THR A 208 26.44 -1.71 -1.07
C THR A 208 27.38 -0.59 -1.52
N LEU A 209 27.79 0.32 -0.65
CA LEU A 209 28.79 1.35 -0.98
C LEU A 209 30.17 0.78 -1.36
N LYS A 210 30.49 -0.45 -0.94
CA LYS A 210 31.71 -1.17 -1.36
C LYS A 210 31.59 -1.85 -2.73
N ALA A 211 30.36 -2.15 -3.21
CA ALA A 211 30.12 -2.92 -4.43
C ALA A 211 29.67 -2.06 -5.64
N SER A 212 29.15 -0.87 -5.43
CA SER A 212 28.45 -0.10 -6.48
C SER A 212 29.28 1.03 -7.09
N ARG A 213 30.49 0.73 -7.58
CA ARG A 213 31.28 1.70 -8.37
C ARG A 213 31.02 1.63 -9.88
N HIS A 214 30.13 0.73 -10.35
CA HIS A 214 29.89 0.53 -11.80
C HIS A 214 28.42 0.20 -12.11
N LYS A 215 27.53 1.17 -12.01
CA LYS A 215 26.31 1.13 -12.81
C LYS A 215 25.99 2.54 -13.31
N LYS A 216 26.16 2.75 -14.61
CA LYS A 216 25.76 3.98 -15.32
C LYS A 216 24.30 4.25 -15.00
N ILE A 217 24.03 5.37 -14.34
CA ILE A 217 22.70 5.95 -14.22
C ILE A 217 22.28 6.32 -15.63
N VAL A 218 21.23 5.70 -16.14
CA VAL A 218 20.59 6.14 -17.38
C VAL A 218 20.14 7.57 -17.17
N SER A 219 20.82 8.51 -17.79
CA SER A 219 20.54 9.94 -17.75
C SER A 219 19.36 10.27 -18.66
N GLY A 220 18.16 9.80 -18.28
CA GLY A 220 16.90 10.14 -18.89
C GLY A 220 15.92 10.59 -17.83
N GLY A 221 15.13 11.65 -18.05
CA GLY A 221 14.01 12.01 -17.21
C GLY A 221 12.98 10.88 -17.16
N PHE A 222 11.99 10.98 -16.25
CA PHE A 222 10.92 9.99 -16.09
C PHE A 222 10.23 9.59 -17.43
N LEU A 223 9.98 10.56 -18.31
CA LEU A 223 9.40 10.31 -19.64
C LEU A 223 10.33 9.50 -20.55
N GLY A 224 11.65 9.74 -20.48
CA GLY A 224 12.63 8.94 -21.21
C GLY A 224 12.71 7.50 -20.76
N ALA A 225 12.52 7.24 -19.46
CA ALA A 225 12.44 5.88 -18.93
C ALA A 225 11.18 5.14 -19.42
N ILE A 226 10.03 5.82 -19.47
CA ILE A 226 8.79 5.26 -20.03
C ILE A 226 8.94 4.96 -21.52
N SER A 227 9.52 5.90 -22.31
CA SER A 227 9.77 5.71 -23.74
C SER A 227 10.64 4.47 -23.99
N ALA A 228 11.73 4.32 -23.26
CA ALA A 228 12.61 3.17 -23.37
C ALA A 228 11.90 1.83 -23.08
N ILE A 229 11.02 1.79 -22.06
CA ILE A 229 10.19 0.61 -21.76
C ILE A 229 9.24 0.29 -22.91
N TRP A 230 8.66 1.33 -23.54
CA TRP A 230 7.69 1.15 -24.62
C TRP A 230 8.33 0.74 -25.96
N GLU A 231 9.59 1.08 -26.18
CA GLU A 231 10.36 0.67 -27.35
C GLU A 231 10.75 -0.81 -27.33
N GLU A 232 10.94 -1.38 -26.13
CA GLU A 232 11.31 -2.78 -25.99
C GLU A 232 10.07 -3.69 -26.08
N LYS A 233 10.00 -4.51 -27.14
CA LYS A 233 8.83 -5.34 -27.47
C LYS A 233 8.44 -6.29 -26.35
N GLU A 234 9.41 -6.95 -25.72
CA GLU A 234 9.14 -7.93 -24.65
C GLU A 234 8.58 -7.25 -23.39
N THR A 235 9.18 -6.14 -22.98
CA THR A 235 8.74 -5.34 -21.83
C THR A 235 7.36 -4.74 -22.06
N ARG A 236 7.08 -4.28 -23.27
CA ARG A 236 5.75 -3.77 -23.66
C ARG A 236 4.68 -4.86 -23.61
N LEU A 237 4.94 -6.05 -24.18
CA LEU A 237 4.01 -7.18 -24.14
C LEU A 237 3.74 -7.66 -22.71
N PHE A 238 4.79 -7.74 -21.90
CA PHE A 238 4.66 -8.08 -20.48
C PHE A 238 3.82 -7.03 -19.73
N THR A 239 4.05 -5.74 -19.97
CA THR A 239 3.27 -4.65 -19.36
C THR A 239 1.80 -4.73 -19.75
N LEU A 240 1.48 -4.99 -21.02
CA LEU A 240 0.11 -5.16 -21.49
C LEU A 240 -0.54 -6.41 -20.91
N PHE A 241 0.19 -7.51 -20.79
CA PHE A 241 -0.30 -8.74 -20.16
C PHE A 241 -0.64 -8.51 -18.69
N VAL A 242 0.26 -7.86 -17.92
CA VAL A 242 0.01 -7.54 -16.50
C VAL A 242 -1.19 -6.61 -16.38
N PHE A 243 -1.31 -5.59 -17.22
CA PHE A 243 -2.45 -4.68 -17.23
C PHE A 243 -3.77 -5.44 -17.48
N ALA A 244 -3.82 -6.26 -18.52
CA ALA A 244 -5.02 -7.05 -18.86
C ALA A 244 -5.39 -8.03 -17.74
N SER A 245 -4.40 -8.72 -17.15
CA SER A 245 -4.62 -9.63 -16.04
C SER A 245 -5.16 -8.93 -14.79
N MET A 246 -4.58 -7.79 -14.43
CA MET A 246 -5.03 -7.00 -13.28
C MET A 246 -6.40 -6.36 -13.52
N PHE A 247 -6.69 -5.95 -14.75
CA PHE A 247 -8.00 -5.45 -15.13
C PHE A 247 -9.08 -6.54 -15.00
N ALA A 248 -8.80 -7.75 -15.52
CA ALA A 248 -9.71 -8.88 -15.39
C ALA A 248 -9.95 -9.27 -13.92
N PHE A 249 -8.90 -9.30 -13.10
CA PHE A 249 -9.01 -9.56 -11.67
C PHE A 249 -9.86 -8.51 -10.95
N SER A 250 -9.63 -7.23 -11.22
CA SER A 250 -10.41 -6.12 -10.61
C SER A 250 -11.88 -6.14 -11.03
N MET A 251 -12.19 -6.58 -12.26
CA MET A 251 -13.58 -6.76 -12.71
C MET A 251 -14.28 -7.88 -11.95
N GLN A 252 -13.56 -8.95 -11.59
CA GLN A 252 -14.08 -10.04 -10.78
C GLN A 252 -14.48 -9.58 -9.38
N ASP A 253 -13.65 -8.78 -8.72
CA ASP A 253 -13.94 -8.23 -7.40
C ASP A 253 -15.21 -7.37 -7.39
N LEU A 254 -15.40 -6.54 -8.42
CA LEU A 254 -16.62 -5.71 -8.59
C LEU A 254 -17.90 -6.53 -8.73
N ILE A 255 -17.81 -7.74 -9.30
CA ILE A 255 -18.97 -8.63 -9.50
C ILE A 255 -19.24 -9.47 -8.25
N LEU A 256 -18.20 -9.95 -7.56
CA LEU A 256 -18.35 -10.85 -6.42
C LEU A 256 -18.84 -10.16 -5.15
N GLU A 257 -18.44 -8.91 -4.93
CA GLU A 257 -18.80 -8.17 -3.71
C GLU A 257 -20.33 -7.99 -3.52
N PRO A 258 -21.14 -7.64 -4.55
CA PRO A 258 -22.59 -7.60 -4.43
C PRO A 258 -23.26 -8.96 -4.20
N PHE A 259 -22.67 -10.04 -4.73
CA PHE A 259 -23.19 -11.39 -4.57
C PHE A 259 -22.86 -12.04 -3.22
N ALA A 260 -21.76 -11.64 -2.58
CA ALA A 260 -21.38 -12.17 -1.28
C ALA A 260 -22.13 -11.53 -0.10
N GLY A 261 -22.81 -10.41 -0.34
CA GLY A 261 -23.60 -9.67 0.65
C GLY A 261 -25.11 -9.85 0.56
N SER A 262 -25.58 -10.63 -0.40
CA SER A 262 -27.00 -11.05 -0.56
C SER A 262 -27.21 -12.44 0.05
#